data_b0b813ce5cf65823e965397de261b1f6
#
_entry.id   b0b813ce5cf65823e965397de261b1f6
#
_cell.length_a   1.000
_cell.length_b   1.000
_cell.length_c   1.000
_cell.angle_alpha   90.00
_cell.angle_beta   90.00
_cell.angle_gamma   90.00
#
_symmetry.space_group_name_H-M   'P 1'
#
loop_
_entity.id
_entity.type
_entity.pdbx_description
1 polymer ?
#
loop_
_entity_poly.entity_id
_entity_poly.type
_entity_poly.pdbx_seq_one_letter_code
_entity_poly.pdbx_strand_id
1 'polypeptide(L)'
;MVIEVSHESPFSILDKSLEYNYYAYALVHLFETHPDYYNFFKNLVDENKCSVLLDNSIFELGKSFNPIKYAEWIDKLQPNWYIVPDVLEDAADTIQSWKSFTNEYTDTTDALRIGVVQGKDWDHLLKCYKFMSDHADYIAISFDYKYYGYTGVKSGLANPTLEKWCSGRQRFIRQLIDEGH
;
A
#
# COMPACT_ATOMS: atom_id res chain seq x y z
N MET A 1 9.83 -14.68 -13.03
CA MET A 1 9.19 -13.67 -12.14
C MET A 1 8.27 -12.83 -13.01
N VAL A 2 6.99 -12.81 -12.72
CA VAL A 2 6.02 -11.94 -13.39
C VAL A 2 5.87 -10.68 -12.52
N ILE A 3 5.97 -9.51 -13.14
CA ILE A 3 5.69 -8.24 -12.48
C ILE A 3 4.27 -7.84 -12.86
N GLU A 4 3.40 -7.75 -11.89
CA GLU A 4 2.05 -7.24 -12.06
C GLU A 4 2.05 -5.73 -11.82
N VAL A 5 1.34 -5.01 -12.68
CA VAL A 5 1.28 -3.55 -12.63
C VAL A 5 -0.18 -3.14 -12.49
N SER A 6 -0.44 -2.24 -11.56
CA SER A 6 -1.72 -1.54 -11.44
C SER A 6 -1.48 -0.04 -11.33
N HIS A 7 -2.35 0.72 -11.94
CA HIS A 7 -2.35 2.18 -11.89
C HIS A 7 -3.58 2.64 -11.12
N GLU A 8 -3.37 3.52 -10.18
CA GLU A 8 -4.46 4.35 -9.69
C GLU A 8 -5.03 5.15 -10.85
N SER A 9 -6.33 5.07 -11.05
CA SER A 9 -6.97 5.63 -12.24
C SER A 9 -8.03 6.66 -11.86
N PRO A 10 -8.07 7.79 -12.58
CA PRO A 10 -9.16 8.75 -12.40
C PRO A 10 -10.52 8.10 -12.58
N PHE A 11 -11.51 8.52 -11.79
CA PHE A 11 -12.87 7.97 -11.82
C PHE A 11 -13.47 7.91 -13.23
N SER A 12 -13.20 8.91 -14.06
CA SER A 12 -13.74 9.01 -15.42
C SER A 12 -13.23 7.96 -16.42
N ILE A 13 -12.19 7.19 -16.06
CA ILE A 13 -11.57 6.18 -16.94
C ILE A 13 -11.38 4.82 -16.26
N LEU A 14 -12.08 4.57 -15.16
CA LEU A 14 -11.95 3.30 -14.41
C LEU A 14 -12.15 2.06 -15.29
N ASP A 15 -13.18 2.05 -16.12
CA ASP A 15 -13.45 0.93 -17.02
C ASP A 15 -12.29 0.65 -17.98
N LYS A 16 -11.63 1.71 -18.47
CA LYS A 16 -10.49 1.58 -19.38
C LYS A 16 -9.23 1.13 -18.65
N SER A 17 -9.11 1.42 -17.36
CA SER A 17 -7.93 1.04 -16.58
C SER A 17 -7.77 -0.49 -16.49
N LEU A 18 -8.86 -1.23 -16.54
CA LEU A 18 -8.84 -2.70 -16.51
C LEU A 18 -8.15 -3.32 -17.73
N GLU A 19 -8.03 -2.58 -18.84
CA GLU A 19 -7.29 -3.05 -20.01
C GLU A 19 -5.77 -3.10 -19.80
N TYR A 20 -5.27 -2.35 -18.80
CA TYR A 20 -3.84 -2.13 -18.55
C TYR A 20 -3.40 -2.57 -17.16
N ASN A 21 -4.33 -2.85 -16.26
CA ASN A 21 -4.08 -3.22 -14.88
C ASN A 21 -4.25 -4.73 -14.67
N TYR A 22 -3.30 -5.34 -13.97
CA TYR A 22 -3.42 -6.74 -13.54
C TYR A 22 -4.39 -6.92 -12.39
N TYR A 23 -4.57 -5.87 -11.57
CA TYR A 23 -5.54 -5.79 -10.49
C TYR A 23 -6.07 -4.36 -10.37
N ALA A 24 -7.25 -4.20 -9.82
CA ALA A 24 -7.88 -2.89 -9.65
C ALA A 24 -7.45 -2.28 -8.30
N TYR A 25 -7.11 -0.99 -8.31
CA TYR A 25 -6.62 -0.24 -7.15
C TYR A 25 -7.69 0.75 -6.68
N ALA A 26 -8.24 0.53 -5.48
CA ALA A 26 -9.33 1.31 -4.91
C ALA A 26 -8.86 2.18 -3.74
N LEU A 27 -9.30 3.44 -3.71
CA LEU A 27 -9.05 4.40 -2.64
C LEU A 27 -10.28 4.50 -1.73
N VAL A 28 -10.17 4.12 -0.46
CA VAL A 28 -11.31 4.03 0.45
C VAL A 28 -12.04 5.35 0.68
N HIS A 29 -11.33 6.48 0.70
CA HIS A 29 -11.95 7.79 0.95
C HIS A 29 -12.97 8.17 -0.13
N LEU A 30 -12.83 7.66 -1.35
CA LEU A 30 -13.77 7.91 -2.43
C LEU A 30 -15.08 7.14 -2.27
N PHE A 31 -15.12 6.07 -1.50
CA PHE A 31 -16.35 5.32 -1.24
C PHE A 31 -17.39 6.13 -0.45
N GLU A 32 -16.93 7.05 0.42
CA GLU A 32 -17.82 7.93 1.20
C GLU A 32 -18.56 8.94 0.34
N THR A 33 -17.96 9.37 -0.75
CA THR A 33 -18.43 10.50 -1.56
C THR A 33 -18.90 10.13 -2.95
N HIS A 34 -18.54 8.97 -3.45
CA HIS A 34 -18.81 8.53 -4.82
C HIS A 34 -19.36 7.09 -4.83
N PRO A 35 -20.68 6.90 -4.66
CA PRO A 35 -21.29 5.57 -4.68
C PRO A 35 -20.99 4.77 -5.96
N ASP A 36 -20.92 5.42 -7.11
CA ASP A 36 -20.60 4.76 -8.38
C ASP A 36 -19.15 4.22 -8.40
N TYR A 37 -18.22 4.91 -7.71
CA TYR A 37 -16.85 4.43 -7.54
C TYR A 37 -16.83 3.15 -6.71
N TYR A 38 -17.53 3.12 -5.58
CA TYR A 38 -17.68 1.90 -4.78
C TYR A 38 -18.34 0.76 -5.57
N ASN A 39 -19.45 1.04 -6.25
CA ASN A 39 -20.18 0.05 -7.02
C ASN A 39 -19.33 -0.57 -8.13
N PHE A 40 -18.45 0.22 -8.76
CA PHE A 40 -17.51 -0.31 -9.75
C PHE A 40 -16.63 -1.41 -9.15
N PHE A 41 -15.94 -1.15 -8.03
CA PHE A 41 -15.08 -2.15 -7.40
C PHE A 41 -15.86 -3.32 -6.80
N LYS A 42 -17.03 -3.05 -6.24
CA LYS A 42 -17.91 -4.11 -5.71
C LYS A 42 -18.33 -5.08 -6.81
N ASN A 43 -18.69 -4.58 -7.98
CA ASN A 43 -19.02 -5.43 -9.12
C ASN A 43 -17.82 -6.27 -9.59
N LEU A 44 -16.60 -5.74 -9.55
CA LEU A 44 -15.41 -6.51 -9.90
C LEU A 44 -15.20 -7.69 -8.96
N VAL A 45 -15.39 -7.46 -7.66
CA VAL A 45 -15.27 -8.52 -6.64
C VAL A 45 -16.41 -9.55 -6.79
N ASP A 46 -17.65 -9.10 -6.82
CA ASP A 46 -18.83 -9.99 -6.85
C ASP A 46 -18.89 -10.87 -8.09
N GLU A 47 -18.47 -10.34 -9.22
CA GLU A 47 -18.43 -11.07 -10.49
C GLU A 47 -17.08 -11.78 -10.74
N ASN A 48 -16.15 -11.69 -9.78
CA ASN A 48 -14.79 -12.25 -9.89
C ASN A 48 -14.07 -11.88 -11.22
N LYS A 49 -14.27 -10.62 -11.64
CA LYS A 49 -13.72 -10.13 -12.91
C LYS A 49 -12.26 -9.71 -12.81
N CYS A 50 -11.88 -9.14 -11.67
CA CYS A 50 -10.55 -8.63 -11.43
C CYS A 50 -10.28 -8.61 -9.93
N SER A 51 -9.07 -8.94 -9.52
CA SER A 51 -8.65 -8.78 -8.13
C SER A 51 -8.63 -7.31 -7.73
N VAL A 52 -9.05 -7.02 -6.50
CA VAL A 52 -9.15 -5.66 -5.98
C VAL A 52 -8.22 -5.48 -4.77
N LEU A 53 -7.39 -4.45 -4.81
CA LEU A 53 -6.62 -3.95 -3.68
C LEU A 53 -7.31 -2.70 -3.13
N LEU A 54 -7.60 -2.69 -1.83
CA LEU A 54 -8.16 -1.53 -1.13
C LEU A 54 -7.06 -0.79 -0.36
N ASP A 55 -6.86 0.46 -0.73
CA ASP A 55 -5.90 1.38 -0.09
C ASP A 55 -6.56 2.18 1.03
N ASN A 56 -5.81 2.46 2.10
CA ASN A 56 -6.25 3.24 3.25
C ASN A 56 -6.25 4.75 3.03
N SER A 57 -5.88 5.21 1.83
CA SER A 57 -5.87 6.61 1.37
C SER A 57 -5.01 7.57 2.20
N ILE A 58 -3.96 7.06 2.82
CA ILE A 58 -3.09 7.90 3.67
C ILE A 58 -2.42 9.02 2.89
N PHE A 59 -2.09 8.77 1.62
CA PHE A 59 -1.37 9.72 0.79
C PHE A 59 -2.25 10.92 0.43
N GLU A 60 -3.50 10.68 0.07
CA GLU A 60 -4.49 11.70 -0.31
C GLU A 60 -4.96 12.52 0.89
N LEU A 61 -5.08 11.88 2.05
CA LEU A 61 -5.62 12.49 3.25
C LEU A 61 -4.53 13.06 4.19
N GLY A 62 -3.24 12.71 3.95
CA GLY A 62 -2.13 13.04 4.85
C GLY A 62 -2.14 12.25 6.18
N LYS A 63 -3.11 11.37 6.35
CA LYS A 63 -3.27 10.43 7.46
C LYS A 63 -4.14 9.27 7.01
N SER A 64 -3.99 8.11 7.63
CA SER A 64 -4.85 6.95 7.35
C SER A 64 -6.33 7.30 7.54
N PHE A 65 -7.17 6.70 6.71
CA PHE A 65 -8.63 6.79 6.85
C PHE A 65 -9.09 6.33 8.25
N ASN A 66 -10.27 6.75 8.67
CA ASN A 66 -10.81 6.35 9.97
C ASN A 66 -10.84 4.81 10.09
N PRO A 67 -10.16 4.19 11.06
CA PRO A 67 -9.96 2.74 11.09
C PRO A 67 -11.26 1.96 11.29
N ILE A 68 -12.24 2.49 12.02
CA ILE A 68 -13.56 1.84 12.21
C ILE A 68 -14.30 1.79 10.89
N LYS A 69 -14.40 2.93 10.21
CA LYS A 69 -15.04 3.00 8.90
C LYS A 69 -14.27 2.20 7.83
N TYR A 70 -12.95 2.13 7.96
CA TYR A 70 -12.12 1.35 7.05
C TYR A 70 -12.46 -0.14 7.16
N ALA A 71 -12.55 -0.66 8.38
CA ALA A 71 -12.98 -2.03 8.63
C ALA A 71 -14.38 -2.29 8.05
N GLU A 72 -15.34 -1.36 8.24
CA GLU A 72 -16.68 -1.49 7.63
C GLU A 72 -16.62 -1.55 6.09
N TRP A 73 -15.71 -0.78 5.45
CA TRP A 73 -15.55 -0.81 4.01
C TRP A 73 -14.85 -2.08 3.52
N ILE A 74 -13.89 -2.62 4.27
CA ILE A 74 -13.31 -3.94 4.00
C ILE A 74 -14.40 -5.00 4.02
N ASP A 75 -15.25 -5.02 5.06
CA ASP A 75 -16.37 -5.97 5.19
C ASP A 75 -17.40 -5.85 4.07
N LYS A 76 -17.71 -4.63 3.65
CA LYS A 76 -18.68 -4.40 2.56
C LYS A 76 -18.12 -4.76 1.19
N LEU A 77 -16.86 -4.42 0.93
CA LEU A 77 -16.24 -4.64 -0.37
C LEU A 77 -15.81 -6.09 -0.55
N GLN A 78 -15.24 -6.72 0.49
CA GLN A 78 -14.57 -8.03 0.44
C GLN A 78 -13.43 -8.05 -0.60
N PRO A 79 -12.43 -7.14 -0.50
CA PRO A 79 -11.35 -7.07 -1.48
C PRO A 79 -10.45 -8.30 -1.41
N ASN A 80 -9.61 -8.52 -2.42
CA ASN A 80 -8.60 -9.57 -2.37
C ASN A 80 -7.44 -9.20 -1.43
N TRP A 81 -7.09 -7.93 -1.40
CA TRP A 81 -6.04 -7.36 -0.54
C TRP A 81 -6.48 -6.02 0.04
N TYR A 82 -5.99 -5.71 1.22
CA TYR A 82 -6.09 -4.35 1.76
C TYR A 82 -4.81 -3.91 2.45
N ILE A 83 -4.54 -2.61 2.38
CA ILE A 83 -3.41 -2.00 3.08
C ILE A 83 -3.84 -1.68 4.51
N VAL A 84 -3.19 -2.33 5.49
CA VAL A 84 -3.46 -2.03 6.91
C VAL A 84 -3.06 -0.58 7.20
N PRO A 85 -3.86 0.17 7.99
CA PRO A 85 -3.57 1.57 8.29
C PRO A 85 -2.13 1.78 8.79
N ASP A 86 -1.41 2.66 8.15
CA ASP A 86 -0.02 3.01 8.45
C ASP A 86 0.13 4.50 8.79
N VAL A 87 1.32 4.92 9.19
CA VAL A 87 1.64 6.31 9.53
C VAL A 87 2.84 6.75 8.71
N LEU A 88 2.64 7.82 7.92
CA LEU A 88 3.69 8.33 7.04
C LEU A 88 4.95 8.66 7.84
N GLU A 89 6.09 8.17 7.34
CA GLU A 89 7.41 8.43 7.89
C GLU A 89 7.65 7.90 9.31
N ASP A 90 6.75 7.14 9.90
CA ASP A 90 6.91 6.66 11.29
C ASP A 90 6.77 5.15 11.42
N ALA A 91 7.91 4.47 11.64
CA ALA A 91 7.97 3.03 11.82
C ALA A 91 7.28 2.56 13.11
N ALA A 92 7.44 3.32 14.20
CA ALA A 92 6.91 2.94 15.50
C ALA A 92 5.38 3.05 15.52
N ASP A 93 4.87 4.18 15.02
CA ASP A 93 3.44 4.41 14.93
C ASP A 93 2.77 3.52 13.89
N THR A 94 3.45 3.19 12.78
CA THR A 94 2.97 2.21 11.80
C THR A 94 2.83 0.81 12.42
N ILE A 95 3.84 0.34 13.17
CA ILE A 95 3.78 -0.93 13.90
C ILE A 95 2.67 -0.93 14.94
N GLN A 96 2.50 0.18 15.66
CA GLN A 96 1.42 0.31 16.64
C GLN A 96 0.04 0.32 15.98
N SER A 97 -0.10 1.04 14.87
CA SER A 97 -1.33 1.05 14.06
C SER A 97 -1.70 -0.35 13.56
N TRP A 98 -0.73 -1.10 13.03
CA TRP A 98 -0.92 -2.51 12.66
C TRP A 98 -1.50 -3.31 13.82
N LYS A 99 -0.84 -3.27 14.99
CA LYS A 99 -1.26 -4.05 16.17
C LYS A 99 -2.66 -3.67 16.64
N SER A 100 -2.95 -2.37 16.72
CA SER A 100 -4.28 -1.91 17.14
C SER A 100 -5.35 -2.34 16.15
N PHE A 101 -5.12 -2.13 14.86
CA PHE A 101 -6.09 -2.47 13.82
C PHE A 101 -6.37 -3.97 13.79
N THR A 102 -5.33 -4.81 13.75
CA THR A 102 -5.51 -6.27 13.67
C THR A 102 -6.04 -6.91 14.95
N ASN A 103 -5.90 -6.26 16.11
CA ASN A 103 -6.48 -6.75 17.36
C ASN A 103 -7.92 -6.29 17.59
N GLU A 104 -8.27 -5.07 17.14
CA GLU A 104 -9.59 -4.47 17.39
C GLU A 104 -10.61 -4.82 16.30
N TYR A 105 -10.12 -4.99 15.07
CA TYR A 105 -10.96 -5.27 13.90
C TYR A 105 -10.66 -6.68 13.39
N THR A 106 -11.38 -7.64 13.95
CA THR A 106 -11.29 -9.03 13.51
C THR A 106 -11.86 -9.11 12.09
N ASP A 107 -11.06 -9.61 11.19
CA ASP A 107 -11.45 -9.75 9.80
C ASP A 107 -12.63 -10.72 9.66
N THR A 108 -13.70 -10.27 9.04
CA THR A 108 -14.81 -11.09 8.54
C THR A 108 -14.60 -11.46 7.07
N THR A 109 -13.39 -11.23 6.57
CA THR A 109 -12.96 -11.40 5.18
C THR A 109 -11.76 -12.33 5.08
N ASP A 110 -11.66 -13.04 3.96
CA ASP A 110 -10.46 -13.82 3.57
C ASP A 110 -9.39 -12.94 2.87
N ALA A 111 -9.57 -11.62 2.88
CA ALA A 111 -8.65 -10.68 2.24
C ALA A 111 -7.25 -10.71 2.88
N LEU A 112 -6.23 -10.69 2.05
CA LEU A 112 -4.85 -10.69 2.51
C LEU A 112 -4.40 -9.28 2.93
N ARG A 113 -3.63 -9.22 4.01
CA ARG A 113 -3.16 -7.97 4.63
C ARG A 113 -1.83 -7.53 4.06
N ILE A 114 -1.77 -6.27 3.63
CA ILE A 114 -0.54 -5.65 3.17
C ILE A 114 0.01 -4.73 4.26
N GLY A 115 1.23 -5.01 4.73
CA GLY A 115 1.96 -4.16 5.65
C GLY A 115 2.85 -3.17 4.91
N VAL A 116 2.72 -1.88 5.21
CA VAL A 116 3.56 -0.84 4.59
C VAL A 116 4.82 -0.61 5.42
N VAL A 117 5.97 -0.60 4.76
CA VAL A 117 7.24 -0.24 5.40
C VAL A 117 7.37 1.27 5.42
N GLN A 118 7.34 1.84 6.61
CA GLN A 118 7.48 3.28 6.87
C GLN A 118 8.68 3.56 7.78
N GLY A 119 9.30 4.73 7.62
CA GLY A 119 10.43 5.15 8.45
C GLY A 119 11.09 6.41 7.96
N LYS A 120 11.88 7.08 8.81
CA LYS A 120 12.60 8.33 8.50
C LYS A 120 14.03 8.11 8.02
N ASP A 121 14.56 6.95 8.30
CA ASP A 121 15.93 6.57 7.96
C ASP A 121 16.00 5.06 7.73
N TRP A 122 17.21 4.60 7.41
CA TRP A 122 17.45 3.21 7.08
C TRP A 122 17.12 2.24 8.22
N ASP A 123 17.50 2.57 9.45
CA ASP A 123 17.29 1.72 10.61
C ASP A 123 15.80 1.59 10.95
N HIS A 124 15.05 2.70 10.84
CA HIS A 124 13.60 2.69 11.01
C HIS A 124 12.89 1.88 9.93
N LEU A 125 13.28 2.03 8.67
CA LEU A 125 12.76 1.22 7.57
C LEU A 125 13.02 -0.27 7.79
N LEU A 126 14.24 -0.63 8.17
CA LEU A 126 14.61 -2.03 8.44
C LEU A 126 13.84 -2.61 9.63
N LYS A 127 13.66 -1.83 10.70
CA LYS A 127 12.86 -2.23 11.86
C LYS A 127 11.40 -2.48 11.47
N CYS A 128 10.80 -1.57 10.69
CA CYS A 128 9.44 -1.71 10.20
C CYS A 128 9.30 -2.94 9.30
N TYR A 129 10.22 -3.12 8.37
CA TYR A 129 10.26 -4.28 7.49
C TYR A 129 10.30 -5.60 8.27
N LYS A 130 11.22 -5.73 9.24
CA LYS A 130 11.32 -6.96 10.05
C LYS A 130 10.02 -7.29 10.77
N PHE A 131 9.34 -6.27 11.31
CA PHE A 131 8.03 -6.48 11.91
C PHE A 131 6.99 -6.93 10.89
N MET A 132 6.89 -6.25 9.73
CA MET A 132 5.89 -6.59 8.71
C MET A 132 6.17 -7.97 8.09
N SER A 133 7.43 -8.38 7.93
CA SER A 133 7.76 -9.71 7.39
C SER A 133 7.29 -10.86 8.28
N ASP A 134 7.13 -10.63 9.58
CA ASP A 134 6.65 -11.63 10.53
C ASP A 134 5.11 -11.65 10.65
N HIS A 135 4.41 -10.61 10.17
CA HIS A 135 2.99 -10.41 10.50
C HIS A 135 2.07 -10.19 9.29
N ALA A 136 2.59 -9.68 8.18
CA ALA A 136 1.81 -9.36 7.00
C ALA A 136 1.86 -10.47 5.95
N ASP A 137 0.78 -10.60 5.17
CA ASP A 137 0.74 -11.54 4.04
C ASP A 137 1.57 -11.02 2.86
N TYR A 138 1.57 -9.70 2.67
CA TYR A 138 2.36 -8.98 1.68
C TYR A 138 3.00 -7.73 2.28
N ILE A 139 4.11 -7.31 1.70
CA ILE A 139 4.83 -6.10 2.12
C ILE A 139 4.81 -5.07 1.00
N ALA A 140 4.34 -3.86 1.33
CA ALA A 140 4.47 -2.71 0.48
C ALA A 140 5.68 -1.86 0.89
N ILE A 141 6.55 -1.55 -0.05
CA ILE A 141 7.62 -0.58 0.14
C ILE A 141 7.09 0.79 -0.28
N SER A 142 6.98 1.69 0.70
CA SER A 142 6.39 3.01 0.48
C SER A 142 7.00 3.75 -0.70
N PHE A 143 6.16 4.50 -1.40
CA PHE A 143 6.56 5.32 -2.54
C PHE A 143 7.40 6.54 -2.14
N ASP A 144 7.29 7.04 -0.91
CA ASP A 144 7.94 8.30 -0.53
C ASP A 144 9.46 8.21 -0.63
N TYR A 145 10.03 9.15 -1.36
CA TYR A 145 11.44 9.20 -1.74
C TYR A 145 12.35 9.84 -0.67
N LYS A 146 11.80 10.51 0.33
CA LYS A 146 12.59 11.26 1.31
C LYS A 146 13.54 10.35 2.08
N TYR A 147 13.13 9.15 2.37
CA TYR A 147 13.92 8.17 3.16
C TYR A 147 15.05 7.55 2.40
N TYR A 148 14.84 7.34 1.13
CA TYR A 148 15.81 6.66 0.28
C TYR A 148 16.91 7.59 -0.20
N GLY A 149 16.79 8.90 0.05
CA GLY A 149 17.77 9.91 -0.34
C GLY A 149 19.11 9.88 0.42
N TYR A 150 19.15 9.18 1.55
CA TYR A 150 20.35 9.13 2.42
C TYR A 150 21.33 8.02 2.07
N THR A 151 21.10 7.28 1.02
CA THR A 151 21.92 6.11 0.67
C THR A 151 23.27 6.44 0.00
N GLY A 152 23.54 7.71 -0.28
CA GLY A 152 24.87 8.20 -0.70
C GLY A 152 25.38 7.76 -2.08
N VAL A 153 24.64 6.91 -2.82
CA VAL A 153 25.05 6.47 -4.15
C VAL A 153 24.34 7.26 -5.23
N LYS A 154 25.11 7.73 -6.16
CA LYS A 154 24.61 8.38 -7.36
C LYS A 154 24.21 7.33 -8.38
N SER A 155 23.00 7.43 -8.93
CA SER A 155 22.52 6.53 -9.98
C SER A 155 23.08 6.88 -11.36
N GLY A 156 23.69 8.03 -11.50
CA GLY A 156 24.10 8.58 -12.79
C GLY A 156 22.96 9.20 -13.60
N LEU A 157 21.75 9.27 -13.05
CA LEU A 157 20.63 9.94 -13.70
C LEU A 157 20.79 11.46 -13.64
N ALA A 158 20.45 12.13 -14.74
CA ALA A 158 20.57 13.60 -14.84
C ALA A 158 19.57 14.33 -13.91
N ASN A 159 18.49 13.69 -13.49
CA ASN A 159 17.50 14.28 -12.60
C ASN A 159 17.71 13.82 -11.16
N PRO A 160 18.11 14.72 -10.22
CA PRO A 160 18.37 14.35 -8.83
C PRO A 160 17.15 13.77 -8.09
N THR A 161 15.94 14.16 -8.49
CA THR A 161 14.70 13.65 -7.89
C THR A 161 14.45 12.21 -8.32
N LEU A 162 14.56 11.91 -9.62
CA LEU A 162 14.44 10.55 -10.13
C LEU A 162 15.55 9.65 -9.57
N GLU A 163 16.75 10.20 -9.40
CA GLU A 163 17.86 9.48 -8.79
C GLU A 163 17.53 9.01 -7.38
N LYS A 164 16.98 9.89 -6.55
CA LYS A 164 16.55 9.54 -5.19
C LYS A 164 15.46 8.47 -5.19
N TRP A 165 14.46 8.63 -6.04
CA TRP A 165 13.35 7.67 -6.12
C TRP A 165 13.78 6.29 -6.60
N CYS A 166 14.62 6.24 -7.63
CA CYS A 166 15.00 4.95 -8.22
C CYS A 166 16.08 4.24 -7.39
N SER A 167 17.12 4.97 -6.96
CA SER A 167 18.29 4.32 -6.37
C SER A 167 18.11 3.94 -4.90
N GLY A 168 17.45 4.76 -4.10
CA GLY A 168 17.30 4.49 -2.66
C GLY A 168 16.44 3.27 -2.39
N ARG A 169 15.24 3.23 -2.99
CA ARG A 169 14.30 2.11 -2.84
C ARG A 169 14.87 0.81 -3.40
N GLN A 170 15.45 0.86 -4.59
CA GLN A 170 16.09 -0.31 -5.20
C GLN A 170 17.19 -0.90 -4.31
N ARG A 171 17.96 -0.07 -3.63
CA ARG A 171 18.99 -0.53 -2.71
C ARG A 171 18.43 -1.11 -1.45
N PHE A 172 17.40 -0.50 -0.88
CA PHE A 172 16.73 -1.08 0.27
C PHE A 172 16.25 -2.49 -0.07
N ILE A 173 15.53 -2.65 -1.18
CA ILE A 173 15.07 -3.96 -1.64
C ILE A 173 16.25 -4.90 -1.92
N ARG A 174 17.32 -4.42 -2.57
CA ARG A 174 18.50 -5.23 -2.86
C ARG A 174 19.17 -5.71 -1.60
N GLN A 175 19.34 -4.83 -0.62
CA GLN A 175 19.92 -5.22 0.66
C GLN A 175 19.08 -6.27 1.37
N LEU A 176 17.75 -6.12 1.38
CA LEU A 176 16.86 -7.13 1.96
C LEU A 176 17.07 -8.50 1.30
N ILE A 177 17.15 -8.53 -0.04
CA ILE A 177 17.39 -9.76 -0.80
C ILE A 177 18.79 -10.35 -0.46
N ASP A 178 19.82 -9.52 -0.43
CA ASP A 178 21.20 -9.93 -0.17
C ASP A 178 21.37 -10.44 1.28
N GLU A 179 20.56 -9.96 2.22
CA GLU A 179 20.50 -10.42 3.62
C GLU A 179 19.60 -11.67 3.82
N GLY A 180 18.97 -12.14 2.74
CA GLY A 180 18.16 -13.37 2.77
C GLY A 180 16.72 -13.18 3.26
N HIS A 181 16.20 -11.97 3.12
CA HIS A 181 14.80 -11.62 3.44
C HIS A 181 13.87 -11.80 2.26
#